data_eece6380c34e92843ab02cde15d24882
#
_entry.id   eece6380c34e92843ab02cde15d24882
#
_cell.length_a   1.000
_cell.length_b   1.000
_cell.length_c   1.000
_cell.angle_alpha   90.00
_cell.angle_beta   90.00
_cell.angle_gamma   90.00
#
_symmetry.space_group_name_H-M   'P 1'
#
loop_
_entity.id
_entity.type
_entity.pdbx_description
1 polymer ?
#
loop_
_entity_poly.entity_id
_entity_poly.type
_entity_poly.pdbx_seq_one_letter_code
_entity_poly.pdbx_strand_id
1 'polypeptide(L)'
;RHHLDQLPLAGNGEITMTDKASGKVIYRTSFSSLFQEWLGEEEATRVKKGYENSFLLPFPKQEAIVTVSLKNAHQEVCASLTHEIRPEDILIHQRGLTRITPHRYMHQSGSMEDCIDVAILAEGYTEAEMDIFYKDAEATCEALFAHAPFDKLKDKFNIVAVASPSEDSGVSIPHQGVWKSTAMSSHFSTFYSDRYLTTSRVKSIHNWLAGIPYEHIIILANTDTYGGGGIYNSYTLTTAHHPSFKPVVVHEFGHSFGGLADEYFYSD
;
A
#
# COMPACT_ATOMS: atom_id res chain seq x y z
N ARG A 1 -18.96 -3.37 -7.56
CA ARG A 1 -17.95 -4.39 -7.24
C ARG A 1 -18.63 -5.76 -7.24
N HIS A 2 -18.03 -6.74 -7.90
CA HIS A 2 -18.58 -8.07 -8.08
C HIS A 2 -17.62 -9.11 -7.53
N HIS A 3 -18.12 -10.30 -7.16
CA HIS A 3 -17.30 -11.45 -6.74
C HIS A 3 -16.41 -11.19 -5.50
N LEU A 4 -16.95 -10.45 -4.52
CA LEU A 4 -16.22 -10.08 -3.30
C LEU A 4 -15.83 -11.29 -2.42
N ASP A 5 -16.47 -12.44 -2.62
CA ASP A 5 -16.21 -13.71 -1.93
C ASP A 5 -15.18 -14.60 -2.65
N GLN A 6 -14.67 -14.16 -3.81
CA GLN A 6 -13.67 -14.89 -4.59
C GLN A 6 -12.28 -14.33 -4.36
N LEU A 7 -11.28 -15.22 -4.35
CA LEU A 7 -9.88 -14.87 -4.23
C LEU A 7 -9.27 -14.68 -5.63
N PRO A 8 -8.96 -13.45 -6.05
CA PRO A 8 -8.44 -13.21 -7.39
C PRO A 8 -7.00 -13.73 -7.58
N LEU A 9 -6.19 -13.66 -6.54
CA LEU A 9 -4.79 -14.06 -6.52
C LEU A 9 -4.44 -14.60 -5.13
N ALA A 10 -3.60 -15.62 -5.06
CA ALA A 10 -3.08 -16.13 -3.79
C ALA A 10 -1.82 -15.35 -3.37
N GLY A 11 -1.88 -14.71 -2.21
CA GLY A 11 -0.73 -14.08 -1.55
C GLY A 11 -0.20 -14.95 -0.39
N ASN A 12 0.76 -14.39 0.34
CA ASN A 12 1.32 -15.03 1.54
C ASN A 12 0.37 -14.94 2.75
N GLY A 13 -0.64 -14.08 2.69
CA GLY A 13 -1.70 -13.95 3.66
C GLY A 13 -3.06 -13.88 2.98
N GLU A 14 -4.09 -14.24 3.73
CA GLU A 14 -5.47 -14.22 3.29
C GLU A 14 -6.37 -13.61 4.35
N ILE A 15 -7.35 -12.83 3.92
CA ILE A 15 -8.40 -12.29 4.78
C ILE A 15 -9.74 -12.81 4.30
N THR A 16 -10.50 -13.34 5.21
CA THR A 16 -11.87 -13.79 4.96
C THR A 16 -12.81 -13.08 5.92
N MET A 17 -13.89 -12.49 5.40
CA MET A 17 -14.98 -11.96 6.21
C MET A 17 -16.20 -12.84 6.02
N THR A 18 -16.75 -13.31 7.12
CA THR A 18 -17.90 -14.21 7.16
C THR A 18 -19.04 -13.53 7.90
N ASP A 19 -20.23 -13.54 7.32
CA ASP A 19 -21.44 -13.15 8.04
C ASP A 19 -21.68 -14.10 9.22
N LYS A 20 -21.77 -13.54 10.42
CA LYS A 20 -21.79 -14.32 11.66
C LYS A 20 -23.04 -15.18 11.79
N ALA A 21 -24.17 -14.71 11.29
CA ALA A 21 -25.47 -15.38 11.45
C ALA A 21 -25.62 -16.56 10.49
N SER A 22 -25.22 -16.36 9.23
CA SER A 22 -25.39 -17.38 8.17
C SER A 22 -24.16 -18.28 7.97
N GLY A 23 -22.99 -17.87 8.47
CA GLY A 23 -21.70 -18.53 8.19
C GLY A 23 -21.23 -18.35 6.74
N LYS A 24 -21.89 -17.51 5.93
CA LYS A 24 -21.51 -17.29 4.54
C LYS A 24 -20.33 -16.34 4.43
N VAL A 25 -19.34 -16.67 3.59
CA VAL A 25 -18.27 -15.76 3.21
C VAL A 25 -18.86 -14.62 2.39
N ILE A 26 -18.62 -13.38 2.82
CA ILE A 26 -19.10 -12.15 2.18
C ILE A 26 -17.99 -11.31 1.57
N TYR A 27 -16.74 -11.56 1.98
CA TYR A 27 -15.55 -10.92 1.40
C TYR A 27 -14.34 -11.82 1.55
N ARG A 28 -13.46 -11.82 0.55
CA ARG A 28 -12.20 -12.55 0.57
C ARG A 28 -11.14 -11.80 -0.23
N THR A 29 -9.96 -11.69 0.32
CA THR A 29 -8.80 -11.10 -0.36
C THR A 29 -7.51 -11.72 0.14
N SER A 30 -6.41 -11.48 -0.56
CA SER A 30 -5.07 -11.88 -0.14
C SER A 30 -4.12 -10.69 -0.13
N PHE A 31 -3.00 -10.85 0.53
CA PHE A 31 -1.98 -9.82 0.68
C PHE A 31 -0.59 -10.44 0.84
N SER A 32 0.44 -9.61 0.67
CA SER A 32 1.80 -9.88 1.13
C SER A 32 2.18 -8.89 2.23
N SER A 33 3.23 -9.18 2.97
CA SER A 33 3.69 -8.30 4.05
C SER A 33 5.20 -8.37 4.23
N LEU A 34 5.79 -7.30 4.73
CA LEU A 34 7.21 -7.24 5.11
C LEU A 34 7.59 -8.32 6.13
N PHE A 35 6.66 -8.77 6.97
CA PHE A 35 6.91 -9.87 7.91
C PHE A 35 7.31 -11.15 7.20
N GLN A 36 6.64 -11.48 6.12
CA GLN A 36 6.89 -12.72 5.38
C GLN A 36 8.18 -12.64 4.56
N GLU A 37 8.52 -11.46 4.04
CA GLU A 37 9.83 -11.23 3.42
C GLU A 37 10.96 -11.36 4.44
N TRP A 38 10.79 -10.73 5.61
CA TRP A 38 11.76 -10.82 6.70
C TRP A 38 12.01 -12.26 7.19
N LEU A 39 11.02 -13.16 7.10
CA LEU A 39 11.22 -14.57 7.44
C LEU A 39 12.27 -15.27 6.56
N GLY A 40 12.59 -14.72 5.38
CA GLY A 40 13.68 -15.17 4.52
C GLY A 40 15.07 -14.70 4.96
N GLU A 41 15.14 -13.72 5.88
CA GLU A 41 16.41 -13.17 6.35
C GLU A 41 17.05 -13.99 7.47
N GLU A 42 18.38 -14.04 7.52
CA GLU A 42 19.13 -14.72 8.58
C GLU A 42 18.74 -14.20 9.97
N GLU A 43 18.41 -12.92 10.08
CA GLU A 43 17.98 -12.28 11.32
C GLU A 43 16.76 -12.97 11.94
N ALA A 44 15.83 -13.46 11.13
CA ALA A 44 14.61 -14.13 11.60
C ALA A 44 14.89 -15.41 12.39
N THR A 45 16.05 -16.01 12.23
CA THR A 45 16.48 -17.18 13.01
C THR A 45 16.89 -16.83 14.45
N ARG A 46 17.17 -15.56 14.74
CA ARG A 46 17.78 -15.08 16.00
C ARG A 46 16.91 -14.11 16.79
N VAL A 47 16.09 -13.34 16.11
CA VAL A 47 15.28 -12.24 16.70
C VAL A 47 13.80 -12.46 16.43
N LYS A 48 12.96 -11.89 17.29
CA LYS A 48 11.52 -11.77 17.06
C LYS A 48 11.19 -10.32 16.74
N LYS A 49 10.53 -10.07 15.60
CA LYS A 49 10.07 -8.74 15.19
C LYS A 49 8.55 -8.71 15.01
N GLY A 50 7.95 -7.57 15.33
CA GLY A 50 6.56 -7.28 15.03
C GLY A 50 6.47 -6.34 13.82
N TYR A 51 5.48 -6.59 12.95
CA TYR A 51 5.19 -5.77 11.79
C TYR A 51 3.74 -5.28 11.84
N GLU A 52 3.56 -3.98 11.66
CA GLU A 52 2.23 -3.40 11.57
C GLU A 52 1.61 -3.73 10.22
N ASN A 53 0.37 -4.17 10.22
CA ASN A 53 -0.43 -4.32 9.02
C ASN A 53 -1.77 -3.60 9.21
N SER A 54 -2.29 -3.02 8.14
CA SER A 54 -3.63 -2.45 8.08
C SER A 54 -4.29 -2.91 6.79
N PHE A 55 -5.56 -3.26 6.87
CA PHE A 55 -6.29 -3.83 5.74
C PHE A 55 -7.54 -3.02 5.46
N LEU A 56 -7.77 -2.75 4.18
CA LEU A 56 -9.01 -2.14 3.70
C LEU A 56 -10.05 -3.24 3.48
N LEU A 57 -11.14 -3.18 4.23
CA LEU A 57 -12.23 -4.16 4.15
C LEU A 57 -13.56 -3.45 3.92
N PRO A 58 -14.51 -4.07 3.21
CA PRO A 58 -15.88 -3.56 3.16
C PRO A 58 -16.48 -3.51 4.56
N PHE A 59 -17.15 -2.41 4.92
CA PHE A 59 -17.85 -2.32 6.19
C PHE A 59 -19.09 -3.21 6.18
N PRO A 60 -19.22 -4.20 7.07
CA PRO A 60 -20.33 -5.13 7.07
C PRO A 60 -21.62 -4.46 7.56
N LYS A 61 -22.77 -4.85 7.00
CA LYS A 61 -24.08 -4.34 7.44
C LYS A 61 -24.59 -4.99 8.73
N GLN A 62 -24.07 -6.15 9.07
CA GLN A 62 -24.44 -6.95 10.25
C GLN A 62 -23.15 -7.48 10.90
N GLU A 63 -23.26 -8.14 12.06
CA GLU A 63 -22.12 -8.76 12.72
C GLU A 63 -21.38 -9.71 11.77
N ALA A 64 -20.07 -9.56 11.71
CA ALA A 64 -19.22 -10.36 10.86
C ALA A 64 -17.97 -10.84 11.61
N ILE A 65 -17.40 -11.93 11.13
CA ILE A 65 -16.15 -12.48 11.64
C ILE A 65 -15.09 -12.29 10.55
N VAL A 66 -14.01 -11.59 10.91
CA VAL A 66 -12.84 -11.43 10.05
C VAL A 66 -11.76 -12.39 10.54
N THR A 67 -11.26 -13.22 9.63
CA THR A 67 -10.11 -14.09 9.88
C THR A 67 -8.96 -13.65 8.99
N VAL A 68 -7.82 -13.36 9.60
CA VAL A 68 -6.55 -13.10 8.91
C VAL A 68 -5.68 -14.33 9.09
N SER A 69 -5.22 -14.93 7.99
CA SER A 69 -4.38 -16.12 7.98
C SER A 69 -3.06 -15.83 7.28
N LEU A 70 -1.95 -16.30 7.85
CA LEU A 70 -0.63 -16.31 7.24
C LEU A 70 -0.33 -17.70 6.69
N LYS A 71 0.23 -17.75 5.50
CA LYS A 71 0.52 -18.98 4.77
C LYS A 71 2.01 -19.11 4.46
N ASN A 72 2.48 -20.36 4.43
CA ASN A 72 3.84 -20.67 3.96
C ASN A 72 3.91 -20.73 2.41
N ALA A 73 5.09 -21.06 1.89
CA ALA A 73 5.33 -21.20 0.45
C ALA A 73 4.49 -22.31 -0.21
N HIS A 74 3.97 -23.25 0.57
CA HIS A 74 3.08 -24.32 0.11
C HIS A 74 1.59 -23.97 0.23
N GLN A 75 1.27 -22.69 0.55
CA GLN A 75 -0.09 -22.20 0.78
C GLN A 75 -0.80 -22.85 1.99
N GLU A 76 -0.06 -23.43 2.91
CA GLU A 76 -0.58 -23.97 4.16
C GLU A 76 -0.68 -22.87 5.22
N VAL A 77 -1.78 -22.85 5.96
CA VAL A 77 -1.98 -21.86 7.04
C VAL A 77 -1.06 -22.18 8.22
N CYS A 78 -0.15 -21.26 8.52
CA CYS A 78 0.79 -21.36 9.64
C CYS A 78 0.30 -20.62 10.90
N ALA A 79 -0.48 -19.56 10.73
CA ALA A 79 -1.05 -18.77 11.81
C ALA A 79 -2.35 -18.12 11.37
N SER A 80 -3.26 -17.90 12.32
CA SER A 80 -4.48 -17.15 12.06
C SER A 80 -4.91 -16.34 13.28
N LEU A 81 -5.57 -15.22 13.01
CA LEU A 81 -6.23 -14.36 13.99
C LEU A 81 -7.66 -14.12 13.53
N THR A 82 -8.60 -14.25 14.46
CA THR A 82 -10.01 -14.00 14.20
C THR A 82 -10.49 -12.85 15.06
N HIS A 83 -11.26 -11.95 14.46
CA HIS A 83 -11.84 -10.80 15.12
C HIS A 83 -13.32 -10.66 14.73
N GLU A 84 -14.18 -10.43 15.75
CA GLU A 84 -15.59 -10.16 15.53
C GLU A 84 -15.82 -8.67 15.31
N ILE A 85 -16.49 -8.32 14.22
CA ILE A 85 -16.91 -6.94 13.93
C ILE A 85 -18.40 -6.78 14.25
N ARG A 86 -18.70 -5.87 15.15
CA ARG A 86 -20.06 -5.41 15.44
C ARG A 86 -20.21 -3.99 14.90
N PRO A 87 -21.01 -3.75 13.88
CA PRO A 87 -21.12 -2.43 13.25
C PRO A 87 -21.49 -1.30 14.21
N GLU A 88 -22.18 -1.63 15.30
CA GLU A 88 -22.62 -0.67 16.32
C GLU A 88 -21.63 -0.51 17.49
N ASP A 89 -20.43 -1.13 17.41
CA ASP A 89 -19.45 -1.05 18.48
C ASP A 89 -18.96 0.39 18.64
N ILE A 90 -19.08 0.91 19.85
CA ILE A 90 -18.66 2.29 20.22
C ILE A 90 -17.15 2.51 20.09
N LEU A 91 -16.35 1.44 20.01
CA LEU A 91 -14.90 1.51 19.79
C LEU A 91 -14.52 1.71 18.31
N ILE A 92 -15.48 1.64 17.39
CA ILE A 92 -15.24 1.92 15.98
C ILE A 92 -15.06 3.42 15.80
N HIS A 93 -13.83 3.81 15.43
CA HIS A 93 -13.52 5.19 15.13
C HIS A 93 -13.91 5.54 13.70
N GLN A 94 -14.91 6.37 13.53
CA GLN A 94 -15.26 6.92 12.22
C GLN A 94 -14.30 8.07 11.89
N ARG A 95 -13.60 7.94 10.76
CA ARG A 95 -12.62 8.91 10.27
C ARG A 95 -13.05 9.48 8.92
N GLY A 96 -12.47 10.61 8.53
CA GLY A 96 -12.77 11.22 7.23
C GLY A 96 -14.11 11.93 7.14
N LEU A 97 -14.85 12.11 8.26
CA LEU A 97 -16.13 12.82 8.26
C LEU A 97 -15.97 14.34 8.37
N THR A 98 -14.95 14.81 9.10
CA THR A 98 -14.75 16.23 9.40
C THR A 98 -13.40 16.77 8.97
N ARG A 99 -12.44 15.90 8.73
CA ARG A 99 -11.08 16.24 8.35
C ARG A 99 -10.65 15.30 7.25
N ILE A 100 -10.63 15.80 6.02
CA ILE A 100 -10.13 15.09 4.85
C ILE A 100 -8.83 15.78 4.43
N THR A 101 -7.80 15.00 4.18
CA THR A 101 -6.51 15.50 3.69
C THR A 101 -6.70 16.23 2.36
N PRO A 102 -6.06 17.40 2.14
CA PRO A 102 -6.11 18.08 0.85
C PRO A 102 -5.69 17.15 -0.28
N HIS A 103 -6.46 17.12 -1.35
CA HIS A 103 -6.21 16.21 -2.46
C HIS A 103 -6.68 16.79 -3.78
N ARG A 104 -6.13 16.26 -4.89
CA ARG A 104 -6.50 16.62 -6.26
C ARG A 104 -6.58 15.39 -7.13
N TYR A 105 -7.61 15.28 -7.96
CA TYR A 105 -7.65 14.22 -8.97
C TYR A 105 -6.66 14.54 -10.11
N MET A 106 -5.74 13.60 -10.36
CA MET A 106 -4.82 13.62 -11.49
C MET A 106 -5.49 13.02 -12.72
N HIS A 107 -6.39 12.05 -12.50
CA HIS A 107 -7.20 11.43 -13.54
C HIS A 107 -8.51 10.96 -12.92
N GLN A 108 -9.62 11.20 -13.61
CA GLN A 108 -10.94 10.75 -13.17
C GLN A 108 -11.76 10.30 -14.39
N SER A 109 -12.09 9.01 -14.42
CA SER A 109 -12.86 8.41 -15.52
C SER A 109 -14.32 8.12 -15.17
N GLY A 110 -14.62 7.93 -13.89
CA GLY A 110 -15.98 7.58 -13.48
C GLY A 110 -16.20 7.63 -11.98
N SER A 111 -17.26 6.97 -11.53
CA SER A 111 -17.56 6.84 -10.11
C SER A 111 -16.61 5.85 -9.43
N MET A 112 -16.46 5.98 -8.10
CA MET A 112 -15.70 5.03 -7.29
C MET A 112 -16.31 3.60 -7.29
N GLU A 113 -17.54 3.43 -7.77
CA GLU A 113 -18.16 2.13 -7.88
C GLU A 113 -17.79 1.41 -9.19
N ASP A 114 -17.46 2.18 -10.22
CA ASP A 114 -17.19 1.69 -11.59
C ASP A 114 -15.71 1.66 -11.95
N CYS A 115 -14.88 2.43 -11.22
CA CYS A 115 -13.46 2.57 -11.46
C CYS A 115 -12.62 1.98 -10.32
N ILE A 116 -11.35 1.73 -10.61
CA ILE A 116 -10.31 1.40 -9.64
C ILE A 116 -9.72 2.72 -9.13
N ASP A 117 -9.78 2.95 -7.84
CA ASP A 117 -9.29 4.17 -7.21
C ASP A 117 -7.86 3.98 -6.72
N VAL A 118 -6.91 4.76 -7.26
CA VAL A 118 -5.51 4.77 -6.87
C VAL A 118 -5.18 6.08 -6.18
N ALA A 119 -4.69 6.01 -4.95
CA ALA A 119 -4.23 7.18 -4.21
C ALA A 119 -2.70 7.30 -4.30
N ILE A 120 -2.22 8.51 -4.62
CA ILE A 120 -0.79 8.86 -4.59
C ILE A 120 -0.55 9.75 -3.39
N LEU A 121 0.33 9.36 -2.47
CA LEU A 121 0.65 10.09 -1.23
C LEU A 121 2.04 10.75 -1.29
N ALA A 122 2.16 11.92 -0.66
CA ALA A 122 3.42 12.63 -0.49
C ALA A 122 4.21 12.07 0.71
N GLU A 123 5.48 11.73 0.51
CA GLU A 123 6.39 11.32 1.58
C GLU A 123 7.71 12.09 1.51
N GLY A 124 8.08 12.76 2.60
CA GLY A 124 9.26 13.61 2.62
C GLY A 124 9.11 14.93 1.86
N TYR A 125 7.91 15.33 1.48
CA TYR A 125 7.60 16.67 1.00
C TYR A 125 7.07 17.51 2.14
N THR A 126 7.67 18.66 2.39
CA THR A 126 7.14 19.64 3.33
C THR A 126 5.91 20.36 2.75
N GLU A 127 5.17 21.10 3.57
CA GLU A 127 4.03 21.91 3.11
C GLU A 127 4.42 22.85 1.96
N ALA A 128 5.63 23.41 2.00
CA ALA A 128 6.14 24.31 0.95
C ALA A 128 6.47 23.58 -0.36
N GLU A 129 6.63 22.27 -0.34
CA GLU A 129 6.99 21.45 -1.50
C GLU A 129 5.78 20.74 -2.13
N MET A 130 4.56 21.00 -1.68
CA MET A 130 3.35 20.33 -2.22
C MET A 130 3.13 20.58 -3.71
N ASP A 131 3.55 21.74 -4.26
CA ASP A 131 3.49 21.97 -5.69
C ASP A 131 4.48 21.10 -6.50
N ILE A 132 5.61 20.71 -5.88
CA ILE A 132 6.55 19.73 -6.46
C ILE A 132 5.89 18.36 -6.45
N PHE A 133 5.35 17.95 -5.30
CA PHE A 133 4.63 16.69 -5.18
C PHE A 133 3.53 16.51 -6.22
N TYR A 134 2.70 17.53 -6.46
CA TYR A 134 1.63 17.40 -7.45
C TYR A 134 2.16 17.22 -8.88
N LYS A 135 3.30 17.81 -9.23
CA LYS A 135 3.97 17.56 -10.52
C LYS A 135 4.51 16.14 -10.62
N ASP A 136 5.08 15.62 -9.53
CA ASP A 136 5.57 14.24 -9.47
C ASP A 136 4.43 13.23 -9.54
N ALA A 137 3.28 13.53 -8.92
CA ALA A 137 2.07 12.73 -9.04
C ALA A 137 1.49 12.74 -10.46
N GLU A 138 1.54 13.89 -11.17
CA GLU A 138 1.16 13.97 -12.58
C GLU A 138 2.09 13.12 -13.46
N ALA A 139 3.41 13.23 -13.24
CA ALA A 139 4.41 12.43 -13.95
C ALA A 139 4.24 10.91 -13.68
N THR A 140 3.83 10.54 -12.46
CA THR A 140 3.48 9.15 -12.09
C THR A 140 2.28 8.66 -12.89
N CYS A 141 1.23 9.44 -12.95
CA CYS A 141 0.02 9.12 -13.71
C CYS A 141 0.34 8.93 -15.20
N GLU A 142 1.15 9.83 -15.78
CA GLU A 142 1.63 9.70 -17.17
C GLU A 142 2.45 8.41 -17.37
N ALA A 143 3.36 8.11 -16.44
CA ALA A 143 4.21 6.93 -16.52
C ALA A 143 3.39 5.63 -16.50
N LEU A 144 2.39 5.54 -15.63
CA LEU A 144 1.48 4.39 -15.57
C LEU A 144 0.73 4.21 -16.89
N PHE A 145 0.11 5.28 -17.39
CA PHE A 145 -0.70 5.22 -18.61
C PHE A 145 0.11 5.18 -19.92
N ALA A 146 1.44 5.28 -19.84
CA ALA A 146 2.32 5.02 -20.98
C ALA A 146 2.66 3.53 -21.14
N HIS A 147 2.34 2.66 -20.17
CA HIS A 147 2.69 1.25 -20.16
C HIS A 147 1.48 0.33 -20.28
N ALA A 148 1.62 -0.75 -21.05
CA ALA A 148 0.60 -1.80 -21.10
C ALA A 148 0.56 -2.58 -19.74
N PRO A 149 -0.62 -3.00 -19.29
CA PRO A 149 -1.95 -2.87 -19.92
C PRO A 149 -2.67 -1.56 -19.59
N PHE A 150 -2.09 -0.69 -18.74
CA PHE A 150 -2.74 0.52 -18.22
C PHE A 150 -3.09 1.54 -19.33
N ASP A 151 -2.31 1.58 -20.40
CA ASP A 151 -2.57 2.41 -21.60
C ASP A 151 -3.95 2.16 -22.20
N LYS A 152 -4.42 0.89 -22.19
CA LYS A 152 -5.72 0.45 -22.73
C LYS A 152 -6.83 0.48 -21.70
N LEU A 153 -6.50 0.60 -20.44
CA LEU A 153 -7.44 0.54 -19.31
C LEU A 153 -7.60 1.88 -18.60
N LYS A 154 -7.10 2.96 -19.20
CA LYS A 154 -7.12 4.29 -18.61
C LYS A 154 -8.52 4.74 -18.15
N ASP A 155 -9.56 4.37 -18.91
CA ASP A 155 -10.96 4.65 -18.60
C ASP A 155 -11.53 3.85 -17.40
N LYS A 156 -10.74 2.94 -16.83
CA LYS A 156 -11.11 2.14 -15.65
C LYS A 156 -10.48 2.65 -14.35
N PHE A 157 -9.72 3.72 -14.40
CA PHE A 157 -9.01 4.25 -13.24
C PHE A 157 -9.47 5.64 -12.85
N ASN A 158 -9.49 5.90 -11.56
CA ASN A 158 -9.39 7.23 -10.97
C ASN A 158 -8.05 7.31 -10.23
N ILE A 159 -7.33 8.42 -10.37
CA ILE A 159 -6.05 8.65 -9.66
C ILE A 159 -6.17 9.96 -8.90
N VAL A 160 -5.96 9.91 -7.58
CA VAL A 160 -6.02 11.05 -6.68
C VAL A 160 -4.68 11.27 -5.99
N ALA A 161 -4.13 12.48 -6.06
CA ALA A 161 -2.94 12.89 -5.32
C ALA A 161 -3.34 13.51 -3.99
N VAL A 162 -2.77 13.01 -2.89
CA VAL A 162 -3.12 13.35 -1.51
C VAL A 162 -1.94 14.03 -0.84
N ALA A 163 -2.12 15.28 -0.44
CA ALA A 163 -1.09 16.10 0.20
C ALA A 163 -0.90 15.69 1.66
N SER A 164 0.05 14.80 1.92
CA SER A 164 0.46 14.37 3.27
C SER A 164 1.82 15.02 3.62
N PRO A 165 1.83 16.25 4.18
CA PRO A 165 3.08 16.96 4.40
C PRO A 165 3.91 16.31 5.50
N SER A 166 5.22 16.30 5.28
CA SER A 166 6.26 15.91 6.22
C SER A 166 6.83 17.10 6.95
N GLU A 167 7.41 16.89 8.13
CA GLU A 167 8.17 17.94 8.86
C GLU A 167 9.49 18.23 8.15
N ASP A 168 10.19 17.15 7.71
CA ASP A 168 11.45 17.24 7.00
C ASP A 168 11.29 16.97 5.51
N SER A 169 12.09 17.66 4.69
CA SER A 169 12.29 17.33 3.29
C SER A 169 13.22 16.14 3.13
N GLY A 170 12.87 15.22 2.21
CA GLY A 170 13.61 13.97 2.00
C GLY A 170 13.16 12.83 2.91
N VAL A 171 13.83 11.69 2.81
CA VAL A 171 13.52 10.48 3.58
C VAL A 171 14.75 9.98 4.33
N SER A 172 14.54 9.08 5.30
CA SER A 172 15.64 8.52 6.09
C SER A 172 16.50 7.57 5.26
N ILE A 173 17.84 7.71 5.39
CA ILE A 173 18.85 6.85 4.76
C ILE A 173 19.78 6.35 5.88
N PRO A 174 19.38 5.29 6.60
CA PRO A 174 20.07 4.83 7.82
C PRO A 174 21.54 4.50 7.62
N HIS A 175 21.93 3.86 6.52
CA HIS A 175 23.33 3.51 6.23
C HIS A 175 24.23 4.73 6.00
N GLN A 176 23.65 5.92 5.76
CA GLN A 176 24.36 7.20 5.66
C GLN A 176 24.22 8.04 6.93
N GLY A 177 23.54 7.55 7.97
CA GLY A 177 23.26 8.29 9.19
C GLY A 177 22.24 9.42 9.03
N VAL A 178 21.47 9.44 7.95
CA VAL A 178 20.44 10.45 7.67
C VAL A 178 19.10 10.00 8.23
N TRP A 179 18.53 10.81 9.13
CA TRP A 179 17.23 10.58 9.76
C TRP A 179 16.30 11.76 9.52
N LYS A 180 15.05 11.48 9.15
CA LYS A 180 14.04 12.46 8.77
C LYS A 180 12.72 12.17 9.46
N SER A 181 12.02 13.22 9.90
CA SER A 181 10.64 13.16 10.40
C SER A 181 9.68 13.34 9.24
N THR A 182 9.12 12.24 8.74
CA THR A 182 8.28 12.25 7.56
C THR A 182 6.87 11.71 7.85
N ALA A 183 5.92 11.97 6.95
CA ALA A 183 4.50 11.65 7.11
C ALA A 183 4.24 10.17 7.41
N MET A 184 5.02 9.28 6.82
CA MET A 184 4.89 7.82 6.97
C MET A 184 6.16 7.15 7.48
N SER A 185 7.18 7.94 7.88
CA SER A 185 8.46 7.45 8.43
C SER A 185 9.14 6.41 7.51
N SER A 186 9.11 6.64 6.21
CA SER A 186 9.76 5.75 5.25
C SER A 186 11.28 5.84 5.36
N HIS A 187 11.94 4.74 5.07
CA HIS A 187 13.40 4.65 5.16
C HIS A 187 13.97 3.63 4.17
N PHE A 188 15.18 3.91 3.73
CA PHE A 188 16.03 2.94 3.04
C PHE A 188 16.61 1.91 4.00
N SER A 189 17.41 1.00 3.50
CA SER A 189 18.10 -0.06 4.25
C SER A 189 17.17 -1.09 4.90
N THR A 190 15.98 -1.29 4.36
CA THR A 190 15.10 -2.39 4.75
C THR A 190 15.80 -3.71 4.42
N PHE A 191 15.85 -4.61 5.39
CA PHE A 191 16.55 -5.90 5.33
C PHE A 191 18.01 -5.77 4.85
N TYR A 192 18.68 -4.68 5.30
CA TYR A 192 20.08 -4.37 4.98
C TYR A 192 20.35 -4.07 3.50
N SER A 193 19.32 -3.93 2.67
CA SER A 193 19.44 -3.52 1.27
C SER A 193 19.38 -2.02 1.14
N ASP A 194 20.44 -1.39 0.64
CA ASP A 194 20.56 0.07 0.52
C ASP A 194 19.49 0.71 -0.37
N ARG A 195 18.94 -0.05 -1.31
CA ARG A 195 17.93 0.40 -2.26
C ARG A 195 16.49 0.03 -1.88
N TYR A 196 16.31 -0.81 -0.85
CA TYR A 196 14.96 -1.21 -0.47
C TYR A 196 14.33 -0.15 0.43
N LEU A 197 13.40 0.59 -0.14
CA LEU A 197 12.69 1.70 0.50
C LEU A 197 11.31 1.23 0.94
N THR A 198 11.04 1.22 2.23
CA THR A 198 9.76 0.80 2.81
C THR A 198 9.32 1.69 3.96
N THR A 199 8.13 1.45 4.47
CA THR A 199 7.66 1.99 5.76
C THR A 199 7.06 0.90 6.63
N SER A 200 7.31 0.98 7.92
CA SER A 200 6.65 0.18 8.95
C SER A 200 5.37 0.83 9.52
N ARG A 201 5.01 2.03 9.04
CA ARG A 201 3.86 2.82 9.54
C ARG A 201 2.63 2.69 8.63
N VAL A 202 2.21 1.47 8.35
CA VAL A 202 1.09 1.19 7.43
C VAL A 202 -0.22 1.86 7.88
N LYS A 203 -0.48 1.89 9.18
CA LYS A 203 -1.64 2.61 9.74
C LYS A 203 -1.62 4.11 9.42
N SER A 204 -0.45 4.76 9.39
CA SER A 204 -0.33 6.18 9.05
C SER A 204 -0.76 6.44 7.61
N ILE A 205 -0.43 5.54 6.67
CA ILE A 205 -0.87 5.61 5.27
C ILE A 205 -2.41 5.72 5.21
N HIS A 206 -3.10 4.77 5.85
CA HIS A 206 -4.56 4.73 5.86
C HIS A 206 -5.20 5.91 6.62
N ASN A 207 -4.50 6.47 7.62
CA ASN A 207 -4.97 7.66 8.31
C ASN A 207 -4.98 8.91 7.40
N TRP A 208 -3.96 9.08 6.55
CA TRP A 208 -3.91 10.16 5.56
C TRP A 208 -5.00 10.03 4.50
N LEU A 209 -5.41 8.81 4.18
CA LEU A 209 -6.43 8.49 3.18
C LEU A 209 -7.87 8.50 3.74
N ALA A 210 -8.05 8.76 5.02
CA ALA A 210 -9.38 8.72 5.64
C ALA A 210 -10.36 9.70 4.95
N GLY A 211 -11.47 9.18 4.42
CA GLY A 211 -12.50 9.94 3.71
C GLY A 211 -12.23 10.14 2.21
N ILE A 212 -11.12 9.63 1.68
CA ILE A 212 -10.77 9.65 0.27
C ILE A 212 -10.98 8.24 -0.30
N PRO A 213 -11.63 8.05 -1.44
CA PRO A 213 -11.74 6.74 -2.08
C PRO A 213 -10.39 6.23 -2.55
N TYR A 214 -10.09 4.97 -2.24
CA TYR A 214 -8.90 4.28 -2.76
C TYR A 214 -9.03 2.76 -2.61
N GLU A 215 -8.32 2.03 -3.45
CA GLU A 215 -8.11 0.59 -3.38
C GLU A 215 -6.63 0.26 -3.44
N HIS A 216 -5.86 1.06 -4.19
CA HIS A 216 -4.41 0.91 -4.33
C HIS A 216 -3.70 2.19 -3.95
N ILE A 217 -2.45 2.04 -3.50
CA ILE A 217 -1.69 3.12 -2.90
C ILE A 217 -0.31 3.20 -3.55
N ILE A 218 0.07 4.41 -3.97
CA ILE A 218 1.43 4.75 -4.38
C ILE A 218 1.93 5.84 -3.44
N ILE A 219 3.13 5.68 -2.92
CA ILE A 219 3.80 6.66 -2.05
C ILE A 219 5.01 7.17 -2.81
N LEU A 220 5.06 8.48 -3.04
CA LEU A 220 6.18 9.15 -3.69
C LEU A 220 7.12 9.73 -2.64
N ALA A 221 8.34 9.22 -2.59
CA ALA A 221 9.39 9.71 -1.70
C ALA A 221 10.17 10.84 -2.36
N ASN A 222 10.26 11.98 -1.67
CA ASN A 222 11.01 13.16 -2.10
C ASN A 222 12.53 12.91 -1.99
N THR A 223 13.09 12.15 -2.91
CA THR A 223 14.52 11.83 -2.93
C THR A 223 14.97 11.46 -4.35
N ASP A 224 16.23 11.74 -4.64
CA ASP A 224 16.94 11.34 -5.85
C ASP A 224 17.73 10.01 -5.68
N THR A 225 17.76 9.48 -4.47
CA THR A 225 18.39 8.19 -4.18
C THR A 225 17.56 7.06 -4.80
N TYR A 226 18.21 6.18 -5.58
CA TYR A 226 17.54 5.05 -6.22
C TYR A 226 16.95 4.08 -5.19
N GLY A 227 15.68 3.74 -5.37
CA GLY A 227 15.01 2.71 -4.58
C GLY A 227 13.51 2.68 -4.76
N GLY A 228 12.96 1.59 -4.30
CA GLY A 228 11.52 1.33 -4.32
C GLY A 228 11.18 0.06 -3.54
N GLY A 229 9.90 -0.23 -3.47
CA GLY A 229 9.33 -1.45 -2.90
C GLY A 229 7.84 -1.52 -3.19
N GLY A 230 7.37 -2.65 -3.70
CA GLY A 230 5.97 -2.92 -3.97
C GLY A 230 5.49 -4.14 -3.19
N ILE A 231 4.52 -3.96 -2.28
CA ILE A 231 3.98 -5.03 -1.44
C ILE A 231 2.55 -5.32 -1.89
N TYR A 232 2.31 -6.54 -2.32
CA TYR A 232 1.03 -6.95 -2.89
C TYR A 232 -0.15 -6.63 -1.97
N ASN A 233 -1.12 -5.92 -2.55
CA ASN A 233 -2.34 -5.46 -1.91
C ASN A 233 -2.10 -4.67 -0.59
N SER A 234 -0.99 -3.94 -0.55
CA SER A 234 -0.63 -3.04 0.54
C SER A 234 -0.27 -1.65 0.01
N TYR A 235 0.94 -1.47 -0.50
CA TYR A 235 1.36 -0.19 -1.10
C TYR A 235 2.53 -0.36 -2.07
N THR A 236 2.68 0.60 -2.97
CA THR A 236 3.91 0.91 -3.69
C THR A 236 4.59 2.09 -3.00
N LEU A 237 5.89 2.02 -2.76
CA LEU A 237 6.71 3.15 -2.33
C LEU A 237 7.90 3.28 -3.26
N THR A 238 8.13 4.47 -3.82
CA THR A 238 9.18 4.70 -4.81
C THR A 238 9.76 6.09 -4.72
N THR A 239 11.02 6.24 -5.13
CA THR A 239 11.68 7.55 -5.27
C THR A 239 11.07 8.36 -6.40
N ALA A 240 10.91 9.68 -6.22
CA ALA A 240 10.29 10.55 -7.22
C ALA A 240 11.30 11.28 -8.14
N HIS A 241 12.53 11.49 -7.68
CA HIS A 241 13.48 12.36 -8.39
C HIS A 241 14.69 11.64 -8.99
N HIS A 242 14.74 10.32 -8.87
CA HIS A 242 15.78 9.54 -9.56
C HIS A 242 15.52 9.50 -11.09
N PRO A 243 16.55 9.53 -11.94
CA PRO A 243 16.36 9.45 -13.40
C PRO A 243 15.56 8.23 -13.88
N SER A 244 15.61 7.11 -13.16
CA SER A 244 14.84 5.89 -13.44
C SER A 244 13.45 5.87 -12.80
N PHE A 245 12.95 6.99 -12.26
CA PHE A 245 11.67 7.06 -11.56
C PHE A 245 10.51 6.43 -12.34
N LYS A 246 10.31 6.84 -13.60
CA LYS A 246 9.17 6.40 -14.42
C LYS A 246 9.09 4.88 -14.60
N PRO A 247 10.14 4.16 -15.01
CA PRO A 247 10.09 2.70 -15.07
C PRO A 247 9.98 2.05 -13.67
N VAL A 248 10.61 2.60 -12.63
CA VAL A 248 10.55 2.03 -11.27
C VAL A 248 9.15 2.10 -10.70
N VAL A 249 8.46 3.23 -10.81
CA VAL A 249 7.08 3.33 -10.27
C VAL A 249 6.12 2.34 -10.93
N VAL A 250 6.27 2.08 -12.21
CA VAL A 250 5.46 1.10 -12.94
C VAL A 250 5.79 -0.33 -12.49
N HIS A 251 7.08 -0.63 -12.30
CA HIS A 251 7.57 -1.92 -11.82
C HIS A 251 7.02 -2.22 -10.41
N GLU A 252 7.23 -1.32 -9.47
CA GLU A 252 6.76 -1.49 -8.08
C GLU A 252 5.23 -1.54 -7.98
N PHE A 253 4.54 -0.78 -8.85
CA PHE A 253 3.08 -0.88 -8.93
C PHE A 253 2.64 -2.23 -9.50
N GLY A 254 3.41 -2.84 -10.40
CA GLY A 254 3.19 -4.21 -10.86
C GLY A 254 3.18 -5.22 -9.72
N HIS A 255 4.09 -5.10 -8.76
CA HIS A 255 4.10 -5.95 -7.56
C HIS A 255 2.88 -5.69 -6.67
N SER A 256 2.62 -4.44 -6.30
CA SER A 256 1.57 -4.11 -5.32
C SER A 256 0.16 -4.28 -5.87
N PHE A 257 -0.06 -3.95 -7.12
CA PHE A 257 -1.37 -4.05 -7.80
C PHE A 257 -1.64 -5.45 -8.33
N GLY A 258 -0.67 -6.03 -9.06
CA GLY A 258 -0.85 -7.28 -9.79
C GLY A 258 -0.28 -8.51 -9.09
N GLY A 259 0.45 -8.35 -7.98
CA GLY A 259 1.14 -9.45 -7.31
C GLY A 259 2.19 -10.12 -8.20
N LEU A 260 2.75 -9.37 -9.15
CA LEU A 260 3.80 -9.87 -10.04
C LEU A 260 5.08 -10.12 -9.23
N ALA A 261 5.79 -11.19 -9.56
CA ALA A 261 7.11 -11.46 -9.02
C ALA A 261 8.19 -10.90 -9.95
N ASP A 262 9.40 -10.70 -9.41
CA ASP A 262 10.57 -10.41 -10.21
C ASP A 262 10.95 -11.61 -11.06
N GLU A 263 11.30 -11.37 -12.33
CA GLU A 263 11.76 -12.40 -13.24
C GLU A 263 13.30 -12.54 -13.23
N TYR A 264 13.99 -11.67 -12.50
CA TYR A 264 15.44 -11.76 -12.31
C TYR A 264 15.76 -12.44 -10.98
N PHE A 265 16.92 -13.07 -10.93
CA PHE A 265 17.48 -13.65 -9.71
C PHE A 265 18.94 -13.20 -9.59
N TYR A 266 19.40 -13.09 -8.38
CA TYR A 266 20.83 -12.89 -8.11
C TYR A 266 21.46 -14.28 -8.02
N SER A 267 22.49 -14.54 -8.87
CA SER A 267 23.37 -15.69 -8.63
C SER A 267 24.26 -15.35 -7.44
N ASP A 268 24.20 -16.13 -6.42
CA ASP A 268 25.15 -16.10 -5.28
C ASP A 268 26.57 -16.37 -5.75
#